data_2d159888961155f8a80ff1242bec3176
#
_entry.id   2d159888961155f8a80ff1242bec3176
#
_cell.length_a   1.000
_cell.length_b   1.000
_cell.length_c   1.000
_cell.angle_alpha   90.00
_cell.angle_beta   90.00
_cell.angle_gamma   90.00
#
_symmetry.space_group_name_H-M   'P 1'
#
loop_
_entity.id
_entity.type
_entity.pdbx_description
1 polymer ?
#
loop_
_entity_poly.entity_id
_entity_poly.type
_entity_poly.pdbx_seq_one_letter_code
_entity_poly.pdbx_strand_id
1 'polypeptide(L)'
;MAIARRGRRVARGRLRTLAGQLLDASTLCALATVSPRGRAHVNTAYFAWSPSLDLTWLSHPSAMHSSNLRTRRTVAVAVYDSHQTWGNPDRGIQLTGTAQEVLGRAADDAEKVYVARFPEYRGSDSAGYRFYRFRPRRLKLFDEGELGAGVFVTARVSRGEVSWERTEIYATGT
;
A
#
# COMPACT_ATOMS: atom_id res chain seq x y z
N MET A 1 -15.88 21.06 -9.35
CA MET A 1 -15.21 19.75 -9.18
C MET A 1 -15.33 19.00 -10.51
N ALA A 2 -14.23 18.80 -11.23
CA ALA A 2 -14.28 18.21 -12.55
C ALA A 2 -14.73 16.74 -12.48
N ILE A 3 -15.73 16.39 -13.29
CA ILE A 3 -16.24 15.02 -13.36
C ILE A 3 -15.19 14.18 -14.13
N ALA A 4 -14.75 13.10 -13.53
CA ALA A 4 -13.82 12.18 -14.15
C ALA A 4 -14.42 11.56 -15.41
N ARG A 5 -13.76 11.77 -16.56
CA ARG A 5 -14.06 11.01 -17.77
C ARG A 5 -13.61 9.56 -17.58
N ARG A 6 -14.35 8.62 -18.17
CA ARG A 6 -13.89 7.23 -18.24
C ARG A 6 -12.72 7.12 -19.21
N GLY A 7 -11.60 6.62 -18.75
CA GLY A 7 -10.42 6.34 -19.54
C GLY A 7 -10.38 4.89 -20.07
N ARG A 8 -9.35 4.60 -20.85
CA ARG A 8 -9.13 3.27 -21.44
C ARG A 8 -8.85 2.22 -20.37
N ARG A 9 -9.19 0.98 -20.66
CA ARG A 9 -8.79 -0.19 -19.89
C ARG A 9 -7.27 -0.35 -19.93
N VAL A 10 -6.67 -0.61 -18.75
CA VAL A 10 -5.25 -0.93 -18.64
C VAL A 10 -5.08 -2.44 -18.52
N ALA A 11 -4.16 -3.00 -19.28
CA ALA A 11 -3.89 -4.44 -19.27
C ALA A 11 -3.36 -4.90 -17.91
N ARG A 12 -3.72 -6.13 -17.49
CA ARG A 12 -3.34 -6.72 -16.21
C ARG A 12 -1.83 -6.68 -15.94
N GLY A 13 -1.01 -7.10 -16.93
CA GLY A 13 0.44 -7.11 -16.80
C GLY A 13 0.99 -5.72 -16.52
N ARG A 14 0.52 -4.70 -17.27
CA ARG A 14 0.93 -3.30 -17.04
C ARG A 14 0.52 -2.79 -15.66
N LEU A 15 -0.70 -3.09 -15.19
CA LEU A 15 -1.15 -2.73 -13.85
C LEU A 15 -0.25 -3.31 -12.76
N ARG A 16 0.14 -4.57 -12.94
CA ARG A 16 1.02 -5.25 -11.99
C ARG A 16 2.42 -4.64 -11.98
N THR A 17 2.98 -4.36 -13.15
CA THR A 17 4.29 -3.69 -13.28
C THR A 17 4.27 -2.32 -12.62
N LEU A 18 3.28 -1.49 -12.93
CA LEU A 18 3.15 -0.15 -12.33
C LEU A 18 2.97 -0.22 -10.82
N ALA A 19 2.12 -1.14 -10.32
CA ALA A 19 1.94 -1.32 -8.88
C ALA A 19 3.26 -1.69 -8.18
N GLY A 20 4.05 -2.61 -8.76
CA GLY A 20 5.37 -2.98 -8.24
C GLY A 20 6.33 -1.80 -8.21
N GLN A 21 6.46 -1.07 -9.31
CA GLN A 21 7.32 0.12 -9.40
C GLN A 21 6.95 1.19 -8.37
N LEU A 22 5.66 1.41 -8.15
CA LEU A 22 5.17 2.38 -7.16
C LEU A 22 5.41 1.90 -5.71
N LEU A 23 5.30 0.59 -5.45
CA LEU A 23 5.64 0.02 -4.14
C LEU A 23 7.15 0.06 -3.85
N ASP A 24 7.98 0.02 -4.88
CA ASP A 24 9.44 0.13 -4.75
C ASP A 24 9.93 1.58 -4.63
N ALA A 25 9.11 2.55 -5.03
CA ALA A 25 9.47 3.97 -5.03
C ALA A 25 9.72 4.55 -3.63
N SER A 26 9.23 3.90 -2.57
CA SER A 26 9.46 4.33 -1.18
C SER A 26 9.64 3.12 -0.27
N THR A 27 10.51 3.25 0.73
CA THR A 27 10.67 2.28 1.81
C THR A 27 9.65 2.46 2.93
N LEU A 28 9.00 3.63 2.98
CA LEU A 28 7.98 3.98 3.95
C LEU A 28 6.59 3.99 3.32
N CYS A 29 5.61 3.57 4.09
CA CYS A 29 4.20 3.75 3.76
C CYS A 29 3.50 4.54 4.86
N ALA A 30 2.46 5.28 4.49
CA ALA A 30 1.46 5.78 5.43
C ALA A 30 0.34 4.74 5.53
N LEU A 31 0.03 4.29 6.75
CA LEU A 31 -1.06 3.36 6.99
C LEU A 31 -2.12 3.98 7.91
N ALA A 32 -3.35 3.97 7.47
CA ALA A 32 -4.50 4.49 8.18
C ALA A 32 -5.30 3.34 8.82
N THR A 33 -5.52 3.45 10.12
CA THR A 33 -6.35 2.53 10.92
C THR A 33 -7.47 3.29 11.59
N VAL A 34 -8.48 2.59 12.08
CA VAL A 34 -9.61 3.18 12.79
C VAL A 34 -9.72 2.56 14.17
N SER A 35 -9.78 3.40 15.19
CA SER A 35 -9.95 2.97 16.56
C SER A 35 -11.34 2.31 16.77
N PRO A 36 -11.55 1.56 17.88
CA PRO A 36 -12.87 1.03 18.23
C PRO A 36 -13.96 2.12 18.30
N ARG A 37 -13.58 3.34 18.67
CA ARG A 37 -14.49 4.50 18.77
C ARG A 37 -14.67 5.25 17.42
N GLY A 38 -14.18 4.71 16.31
CA GLY A 38 -14.33 5.33 14.99
C GLY A 38 -13.34 6.46 14.69
N ARG A 39 -12.34 6.71 15.52
CA ARG A 39 -11.32 7.75 15.27
C ARG A 39 -10.28 7.24 14.29
N ALA A 40 -10.00 8.00 13.25
CA ALA A 40 -8.93 7.73 12.33
C ALA A 40 -7.55 7.94 13.00
N HIS A 41 -6.61 7.07 12.65
CA HIS A 41 -5.22 7.15 13.08
C HIS A 41 -4.31 6.83 11.91
N VAL A 42 -3.32 7.66 11.66
CA VAL A 42 -2.30 7.46 10.62
C VAL A 42 -0.96 7.18 11.30
N ASN A 43 -0.24 6.22 10.76
CA ASN A 43 1.12 5.88 11.15
C ASN A 43 1.98 5.73 9.90
N THR A 44 3.27 5.96 10.03
CA THR A 44 4.27 5.60 9.00
C THR A 44 5.04 4.38 9.45
N ALA A 45 5.36 3.50 8.51
CA ALA A 45 6.15 2.30 8.79
C ALA A 45 7.05 1.94 7.61
N TYR A 46 8.22 1.41 7.91
CA TYR A 46 8.99 0.65 6.93
C TYR A 46 8.20 -0.59 6.54
N PHE A 47 8.11 -0.86 5.26
CA PHE A 47 7.35 -1.99 4.76
C PHE A 47 8.13 -2.76 3.68
N ALA A 48 7.87 -4.04 3.61
CA ALA A 48 8.22 -4.89 2.49
C ALA A 48 6.95 -5.39 1.81
N TRP A 49 7.04 -5.80 0.56
CA TRP A 49 5.91 -6.36 -0.18
C TRP A 49 6.29 -7.63 -0.92
N SER A 50 5.33 -8.51 -1.12
CA SER A 50 5.50 -9.81 -1.76
C SER A 50 4.93 -9.82 -3.18
N PRO A 51 5.26 -10.83 -4.00
CA PRO A 51 4.64 -11.02 -5.31
C PRO A 51 3.11 -11.10 -5.29
N SER A 52 2.48 -11.40 -4.17
CA SER A 52 1.01 -11.34 -4.02
C SER A 52 0.48 -9.94 -3.72
N LEU A 53 1.34 -8.91 -3.71
CA LEU A 53 1.06 -7.53 -3.30
C LEU A 53 0.68 -7.39 -1.81
N ASP A 54 0.90 -8.43 -1.00
CA ASP A 54 0.78 -8.30 0.45
C ASP A 54 1.90 -7.40 0.96
N LEU A 55 1.58 -6.47 1.85
CA LEU A 55 2.56 -5.65 2.52
C LEU A 55 2.81 -6.18 3.94
N THR A 56 4.07 -6.14 4.34
CA THR A 56 4.51 -6.58 5.68
C THR A 56 5.28 -5.46 6.34
N TRP A 57 4.99 -5.21 7.62
CA TRP A 57 5.76 -4.29 8.46
C TRP A 57 5.97 -4.86 9.84
N LEU A 58 6.94 -4.29 10.55
CA LEU A 58 7.26 -4.62 11.92
C LEU A 58 6.74 -3.52 12.86
N SER A 59 6.09 -3.90 13.96
CA SER A 59 5.59 -2.96 14.94
C SER A 59 5.45 -3.55 16.34
N HIS A 60 5.51 -2.66 17.34
CA HIS A 60 5.22 -3.07 18.71
C HIS A 60 3.72 -3.32 18.91
N PRO A 61 3.30 -4.39 19.61
CA PRO A 61 1.88 -4.72 19.80
C PRO A 61 1.07 -3.65 20.55
N SER A 62 1.71 -2.82 21.38
CA SER A 62 1.07 -1.71 22.09
C SER A 62 0.95 -0.43 21.26
N ALA A 63 1.53 -0.37 20.05
CA ALA A 63 1.36 0.78 19.19
C ALA A 63 -0.13 0.97 18.82
N MET A 64 -0.55 2.23 18.65
CA MET A 64 -1.96 2.57 18.42
C MET A 64 -2.56 1.82 17.21
N HIS A 65 -1.86 1.80 16.07
CA HIS A 65 -2.33 1.07 14.90
C HIS A 65 -2.41 -0.45 15.15
N SER A 66 -1.44 -1.05 15.89
CA SER A 66 -1.47 -2.46 16.27
C SER A 66 -2.66 -2.76 17.17
N SER A 67 -2.95 -1.88 18.12
CA SER A 67 -4.13 -1.98 18.99
C SER A 67 -5.44 -1.88 18.21
N ASN A 68 -5.53 -0.95 17.24
CA ASN A 68 -6.70 -0.80 16.39
C ASN A 68 -6.99 -2.06 15.57
N LEU A 69 -5.94 -2.73 15.07
CA LEU A 69 -6.06 -3.93 14.23
C LEU A 69 -6.65 -5.14 14.97
N ARG A 70 -6.55 -5.20 16.29
CA ARG A 70 -7.19 -6.26 17.09
C ARG A 70 -8.72 -6.25 16.97
N THR A 71 -9.30 -5.08 16.76
CA THR A 71 -10.75 -4.91 16.67
C THR A 71 -11.23 -4.58 15.27
N ARG A 72 -10.47 -3.81 14.49
CA ARG A 72 -10.83 -3.36 13.15
C ARG A 72 -9.68 -3.60 12.19
N ARG A 73 -9.81 -4.65 11.39
CA ARG A 73 -8.77 -5.07 10.44
C ARG A 73 -8.73 -4.27 9.14
N THR A 74 -9.73 -3.43 8.87
CA THR A 74 -9.77 -2.59 7.67
C THR A 74 -8.70 -1.51 7.77
N VAL A 75 -7.89 -1.41 6.71
CA VAL A 75 -6.74 -0.50 6.61
C VAL A 75 -6.73 0.13 5.23
N ALA A 76 -6.32 1.39 5.18
CA ALA A 76 -5.87 2.03 3.95
C ALA A 76 -4.37 2.30 4.05
N VAL A 77 -3.67 2.11 2.94
CA VAL A 77 -2.22 2.34 2.82
C VAL A 77 -1.97 3.26 1.64
N ALA A 78 -1.07 4.23 1.81
CA ALA A 78 -0.53 5.05 0.73
C ALA A 78 0.99 4.88 0.66
N VAL A 79 1.49 4.69 -0.57
CA VAL A 79 2.92 4.68 -0.87
C VAL A 79 3.18 5.72 -1.96
N TYR A 80 4.11 6.60 -1.70
CA TYR A 80 4.53 7.66 -2.60
C TYR A 80 5.98 8.06 -2.28
N ASP A 81 6.68 8.56 -3.27
CA ASP A 81 7.99 9.12 -3.07
C ASP A 81 7.86 10.55 -2.56
N SER A 82 8.35 10.80 -1.34
CA SER A 82 8.33 12.14 -0.73
C SER A 82 9.31 13.14 -1.37
N HIS A 83 10.16 12.68 -2.28
CA HIS A 83 11.10 13.53 -3.02
C HIS A 83 10.51 14.05 -4.34
N GLN A 84 9.24 13.77 -4.62
CA GLN A 84 8.57 14.35 -5.79
C GLN A 84 8.57 15.86 -5.72
N THR A 85 8.87 16.51 -6.84
CA THR A 85 8.96 17.97 -6.95
C THR A 85 7.67 18.52 -7.53
N TRP A 86 7.12 19.55 -6.90
CA TRP A 86 5.94 20.25 -7.39
C TRP A 86 6.12 20.70 -8.85
N GLY A 87 5.12 20.45 -9.68
CA GLY A 87 5.14 20.77 -11.11
C GLY A 87 5.72 19.68 -12.01
N ASN A 88 6.28 18.62 -11.45
CA ASN A 88 6.67 17.41 -12.17
C ASN A 88 5.55 16.37 -12.15
N PRO A 89 5.60 15.36 -13.05
CA PRO A 89 4.61 14.29 -13.06
C PRO A 89 4.47 13.58 -11.70
N ASP A 90 3.28 13.60 -11.13
CA ASP A 90 2.97 12.95 -9.86
C ASP A 90 2.80 11.44 -10.02
N ARG A 91 3.20 10.69 -8.99
CA ARG A 91 3.04 9.23 -8.95
C ARG A 91 2.82 8.70 -7.53
N GLY A 92 2.01 7.65 -7.41
CA GLY A 92 1.75 7.02 -6.13
C GLY A 92 0.70 5.91 -6.23
N ILE A 93 0.56 5.14 -5.15
CA ILE A 93 -0.40 4.07 -5.04
C ILE A 93 -1.12 4.13 -3.69
N GLN A 94 -2.42 3.97 -3.73
CA GLN A 94 -3.30 3.84 -2.57
C GLN A 94 -3.89 2.43 -2.58
N LEU A 95 -3.90 1.78 -1.43
CA LEU A 95 -4.43 0.43 -1.29
C LEU A 95 -5.47 0.41 -0.17
N THR A 96 -6.52 -0.38 -0.35
CA THR A 96 -7.48 -0.68 0.71
C THR A 96 -7.60 -2.18 0.88
N GLY A 97 -7.67 -2.64 2.12
CA GLY A 97 -7.69 -4.06 2.42
C GLY A 97 -7.81 -4.34 3.90
N THR A 98 -7.25 -5.46 4.32
CA THR A 98 -7.26 -5.88 5.72
C THR A 98 -5.85 -6.19 6.20
N ALA A 99 -5.57 -5.86 7.47
CA ALA A 99 -4.31 -6.20 8.10
C ALA A 99 -4.51 -6.92 9.43
N GLN A 100 -3.52 -7.71 9.81
CA GLN A 100 -3.48 -8.40 11.10
C GLN A 100 -2.05 -8.74 11.48
N GLU A 101 -1.84 -8.97 12.76
CA GLU A 101 -0.63 -9.62 13.26
C GLU A 101 -0.53 -11.02 12.66
N VAL A 102 0.68 -11.46 12.34
CA VAL A 102 0.96 -12.82 11.85
C VAL A 102 1.83 -13.56 12.86
N LEU A 103 1.56 -14.86 13.01
CA LEU A 103 2.20 -15.74 13.99
C LEU A 103 2.71 -17.02 13.31
N GLY A 104 3.66 -17.69 13.95
CA GLY A 104 4.22 -18.97 13.49
C GLY A 104 4.74 -18.85 12.05
N ARG A 105 4.53 -19.87 11.24
CA ARG A 105 5.02 -19.90 9.85
C ARG A 105 4.67 -18.65 9.03
N ALA A 106 3.53 -18.01 9.30
CA ALA A 106 3.17 -16.78 8.59
C ALA A 106 4.04 -15.58 9.02
N ALA A 107 4.55 -15.58 10.24
CA ALA A 107 5.53 -14.59 10.70
C ALA A 107 6.91 -14.86 10.07
N ASP A 108 7.33 -16.15 10.00
CA ASP A 108 8.60 -16.53 9.34
C ASP A 108 8.61 -16.11 7.86
N ASP A 109 7.49 -16.31 7.17
CA ASP A 109 7.34 -15.89 5.76
C ASP A 109 7.34 -14.35 5.62
N ALA A 110 6.76 -13.64 6.58
CA ALA A 110 6.77 -12.18 6.61
C ALA A 110 8.18 -11.64 6.85
N GLU A 111 8.91 -12.25 7.77
CA GLU A 111 10.30 -11.90 8.07
C GLU A 111 11.20 -12.11 6.86
N LYS A 112 11.08 -13.22 6.13
CA LYS A 112 11.86 -13.47 4.89
C LYS A 112 11.66 -12.36 3.86
N VAL A 113 10.41 -11.92 3.65
CA VAL A 113 10.09 -10.81 2.74
C VAL A 113 10.68 -9.51 3.24
N TYR A 114 10.63 -9.26 4.55
CA TYR A 114 11.17 -8.06 5.17
C TYR A 114 12.69 -7.99 5.09
N VAL A 115 13.39 -9.07 5.42
CA VAL A 115 14.85 -9.18 5.34
C VAL A 115 15.36 -9.02 3.90
N ALA A 116 14.63 -9.56 2.92
CA ALA A 116 14.98 -9.42 1.51
C ALA A 116 15.01 -7.94 1.06
N ARG A 117 14.15 -7.10 1.65
CA ARG A 117 14.12 -5.66 1.37
C ARG A 117 15.04 -4.84 2.26
N PHE A 118 15.24 -5.27 3.51
CA PHE A 118 16.03 -4.61 4.53
C PHE A 118 17.12 -5.54 5.07
N PRO A 119 18.24 -5.72 4.33
CA PRO A 119 19.30 -6.65 4.73
C PRO A 119 19.97 -6.30 6.04
N GLU A 120 19.85 -5.04 6.49
CA GLU A 120 20.37 -4.55 7.77
C GLU A 120 19.55 -5.00 8.97
N TYR A 121 18.30 -5.41 8.74
CA TYR A 121 17.43 -5.87 9.83
C TYR A 121 18.03 -7.07 10.55
N ARG A 122 18.01 -7.00 11.88
CA ARG A 122 18.41 -8.09 12.77
C ARG A 122 17.26 -8.34 13.75
N GLY A 123 16.75 -9.57 13.79
CA GLY A 123 15.65 -9.95 14.67
C GLY A 123 15.90 -9.64 16.15
N SER A 124 17.18 -9.72 16.60
CA SER A 124 17.59 -9.37 17.95
C SER A 124 17.28 -7.92 18.35
N ASP A 125 17.31 -6.99 17.39
CA ASP A 125 17.16 -5.55 17.65
C ASP A 125 15.69 -5.15 17.82
N SER A 126 14.78 -6.05 17.55
CA SER A 126 13.33 -5.83 17.57
C SER A 126 12.60 -6.68 18.62
N ALA A 127 13.27 -6.98 19.74
CA ALA A 127 12.65 -7.72 20.83
C ALA A 127 11.32 -7.09 21.26
N GLY A 128 10.25 -7.89 21.29
CA GLY A 128 8.90 -7.42 21.57
C GLY A 128 8.09 -6.92 20.37
N TYR A 129 8.71 -6.71 19.24
CA TYR A 129 8.01 -6.36 18.00
C TYR A 129 7.34 -7.59 17.37
N ARG A 130 6.36 -7.35 16.49
CA ARG A 130 5.61 -8.38 15.76
C ARG A 130 5.47 -7.99 14.31
N PHE A 131 5.42 -8.97 13.44
CA PHE A 131 5.09 -8.75 12.03
C PHE A 131 3.58 -8.64 11.85
N TYR A 132 3.20 -7.68 11.01
CA TYR A 132 1.85 -7.46 10.56
C TYR A 132 1.81 -7.63 9.05
N ARG A 133 0.73 -8.24 8.54
CA ARG A 133 0.52 -8.42 7.10
C ARG A 133 -0.77 -7.73 6.68
N PHE A 134 -0.65 -6.87 5.68
CA PHE A 134 -1.77 -6.24 4.99
C PHE A 134 -2.02 -6.97 3.68
N ARG A 135 -3.28 -7.34 3.42
CA ARG A 135 -3.75 -7.94 2.19
C ARG A 135 -4.63 -6.95 1.45
N PRO A 136 -4.18 -6.41 0.33
CA PRO A 136 -4.96 -5.49 -0.46
C PRO A 136 -6.16 -6.21 -1.10
N ARG A 137 -7.29 -5.51 -1.17
CA ARG A 137 -8.48 -5.92 -1.92
C ARG A 137 -8.70 -5.03 -3.13
N ARG A 138 -8.24 -3.79 -3.05
CA ARG A 138 -8.32 -2.80 -4.11
C ARG A 138 -7.09 -1.92 -4.07
N LEU A 139 -6.64 -1.50 -5.23
CA LEU A 139 -5.64 -0.46 -5.39
C LEU A 139 -6.17 0.66 -6.28
N LYS A 140 -5.69 1.86 -6.04
CA LYS A 140 -5.83 3.02 -6.92
C LYS A 140 -4.43 3.57 -7.14
N LEU A 141 -3.98 3.58 -8.38
CA LEU A 141 -2.67 4.07 -8.75
C LEU A 141 -2.79 5.25 -9.72
N PHE A 142 -1.80 6.10 -9.68
CA PHE A 142 -1.57 7.18 -10.60
C PHE A 142 -0.07 7.28 -10.87
N ASP A 143 0.27 7.56 -12.09
CA ASP A 143 1.63 7.83 -12.56
C ASP A 143 1.48 8.66 -13.83
N GLU A 144 1.64 9.97 -13.69
CA GLU A 144 1.38 10.89 -14.78
C GLU A 144 2.36 10.72 -15.95
N GLY A 145 3.58 10.25 -15.67
CA GLY A 145 4.56 9.91 -16.70
C GLY A 145 4.14 8.71 -17.57
N GLU A 146 3.50 7.72 -16.93
CA GLU A 146 3.12 6.46 -17.58
C GLU A 146 1.67 6.42 -18.08
N LEU A 147 0.78 7.14 -17.44
CA LEU A 147 -0.66 7.10 -17.68
C LEU A 147 -1.21 8.40 -18.25
N GLY A 148 -0.49 9.51 -18.10
CA GLY A 148 -0.91 10.85 -18.43
C GLY A 148 -1.45 11.64 -17.23
N ALA A 149 -1.43 12.97 -17.37
CA ALA A 149 -1.84 13.90 -16.31
C ALA A 149 -3.30 13.67 -15.87
N GLY A 150 -3.53 13.66 -14.57
CA GLY A 150 -4.84 13.49 -13.96
C GLY A 150 -5.47 12.10 -14.15
N VAL A 151 -4.71 11.10 -14.59
CA VAL A 151 -5.21 9.73 -14.83
C VAL A 151 -5.03 8.87 -13.59
N PHE A 152 -6.13 8.30 -13.10
CA PHE A 152 -6.17 7.36 -11.98
C PHE A 152 -6.75 6.02 -12.43
N VAL A 153 -6.10 4.93 -12.04
CA VAL A 153 -6.57 3.59 -12.36
C VAL A 153 -6.90 2.84 -11.07
N THR A 154 -8.14 2.39 -10.96
CA THR A 154 -8.59 1.52 -9.88
C THR A 154 -8.62 0.08 -10.35
N ALA A 155 -8.07 -0.82 -9.54
CA ALA A 155 -8.06 -2.24 -9.81
C ALA A 155 -8.42 -3.03 -8.54
N ARG A 156 -9.04 -4.18 -8.74
CA ARG A 156 -9.30 -5.17 -7.70
C ARG A 156 -8.09 -6.08 -7.54
N VAL A 157 -7.78 -6.45 -6.30
CA VAL A 157 -6.73 -7.41 -5.98
C VAL A 157 -7.36 -8.63 -5.33
N SER A 158 -7.06 -9.81 -5.82
CA SER A 158 -7.51 -11.07 -5.27
C SER A 158 -6.45 -12.13 -5.46
N ARG A 159 -5.93 -12.70 -4.36
CA ARG A 159 -4.87 -13.72 -4.36
C ARG A 159 -3.65 -13.34 -5.22
N GLY A 160 -3.23 -12.07 -5.14
CA GLY A 160 -2.11 -11.55 -5.92
C GLY A 160 -2.42 -11.21 -7.37
N GLU A 161 -3.63 -11.53 -7.83
CA GLU A 161 -4.12 -11.19 -9.15
C GLU A 161 -4.69 -9.78 -9.17
N VAL A 162 -4.27 -8.96 -10.14
CA VAL A 162 -4.77 -7.60 -10.34
C VAL A 162 -5.74 -7.57 -11.51
N SER A 163 -6.94 -7.09 -11.30
CA SER A 163 -7.95 -6.93 -12.35
C SER A 163 -8.42 -5.48 -12.43
N TRP A 164 -8.34 -4.91 -13.64
CA TRP A 164 -8.81 -3.57 -13.91
C TRP A 164 -10.28 -3.41 -13.54
N GLU A 165 -10.61 -2.31 -12.87
CA GLU A 165 -11.98 -1.97 -12.50
C GLU A 165 -12.45 -0.72 -13.24
N ARG A 166 -11.67 0.37 -13.19
CA ARG A 166 -11.96 1.61 -13.90
C ARG A 166 -10.71 2.48 -14.06
N THR A 167 -10.77 3.34 -15.06
CA THR A 167 -9.85 4.46 -15.24
C THR A 167 -10.64 5.76 -15.18
N GLU A 168 -10.18 6.70 -14.37
CA GLU A 168 -10.79 8.01 -14.17
C GLU A 168 -9.78 9.07 -14.64
N ILE A 169 -10.25 10.07 -15.38
CA ILE A 169 -9.43 11.17 -15.86
C ILE A 169 -10.03 12.46 -15.30
N TYR A 170 -9.27 13.14 -14.46
CA TYR A 170 -9.65 14.43 -13.90
C TYR A 170 -9.12 15.53 -14.82
N ALA A 171 -10.02 16.17 -15.57
CA ALA A 171 -9.67 17.35 -16.34
C ALA A 171 -9.62 18.56 -15.40
N THR A 172 -8.54 19.35 -15.46
CA THR A 172 -8.53 20.70 -14.88
C THR A 172 -9.53 21.51 -15.67
N GLY A 173 -10.57 22.03 -15.00
CA GLY A 173 -11.49 22.98 -15.64
C GLY A 173 -10.69 24.18 -16.15
N THR A 174 -10.80 24.46 -17.44
CA THR A 174 -10.41 25.74 -18.04
C THR A 174 -11.34 26.81 -17.57
#